data_0511684056ef7b105aae432b93564a93
#
_entry.id   0511684056ef7b105aae432b93564a93
#
_cell.length_a   1.000
_cell.length_b   1.000
_cell.length_c   1.000
_cell.angle_alpha   90.00
_cell.angle_beta   90.00
_cell.angle_gamma   90.00
#
_symmetry.space_group_name_H-M   'P 1'
#
loop_
_entity.id
_entity.type
_entity.pdbx_description
1 polymer ?
#
loop_
_entity_poly.entity_id
_entity_poly.type
_entity_poly.pdbx_seq_one_letter_code
_entity_poly.pdbx_strand_id
1 'polypeptide(L)'
;MSQKLILVLNCGSSSLKGAVLDNDSGEVLLSCLAEKLNLPDAYITFKFNGEKHKVDLSAKPDHTGAVEALMEELKAHGLDSRIGAIGHRVVSGGELYSESILVDDEVIAGIEKCIPLAPLHNPAHLLGLRAAQTIFKGLPNVVVFDTAFHQTMPEHAYKYAVPHELYEKYGLRRYGAHGTSYRFVSDETARFLGKDKKDLRMVIAHLGNG
;
A
#
# COMPACT_ATOMS: atom_id res chain seq x y z
N MET A 1 9.53 -20.23 -18.46
CA MET A 1 9.77 -18.89 -17.86
C MET A 1 9.39 -19.01 -16.40
N SER A 2 10.24 -18.60 -15.46
CA SER A 2 9.86 -18.67 -14.04
C SER A 2 8.72 -17.67 -13.82
N GLN A 3 7.60 -18.11 -13.25
CA GLN A 3 6.50 -17.24 -12.85
C GLN A 3 7.04 -16.12 -11.97
N LYS A 4 6.80 -14.88 -12.36
CA LYS A 4 7.21 -13.71 -11.56
C LYS A 4 6.15 -13.43 -10.51
N LEU A 5 6.58 -13.42 -9.27
CA LEU A 5 5.72 -13.09 -8.13
C LEU A 5 5.82 -11.60 -7.81
N ILE A 6 4.75 -11.07 -7.25
CA ILE A 6 4.69 -9.69 -6.74
C ILE A 6 4.51 -9.77 -5.22
N LEU A 7 5.38 -9.09 -4.49
CA LEU A 7 5.20 -8.84 -3.07
C LEU A 7 4.43 -7.53 -2.90
N VAL A 8 3.33 -7.55 -2.16
CA VAL A 8 2.55 -6.35 -1.81
C VAL A 8 2.69 -6.09 -0.31
N LEU A 9 3.03 -4.85 0.05
CA LEU A 9 3.19 -4.40 1.42
C LEU A 9 2.25 -3.24 1.75
N ASN A 10 1.62 -3.32 2.92
CA ASN A 10 0.78 -2.28 3.50
C ASN A 10 1.20 -2.09 4.96
N CYS A 11 1.92 -1.01 5.23
CA CYS A 11 2.50 -0.71 6.53
C CYS A 11 1.62 0.30 7.29
N GLY A 12 1.08 -0.10 8.43
CA GLY A 12 0.45 0.81 9.39
C GLY A 12 1.43 1.23 10.49
N SER A 13 1.02 2.13 11.39
CA SER A 13 1.87 2.61 12.48
C SER A 13 2.32 1.49 13.45
N SER A 14 1.49 0.48 13.65
CA SER A 14 1.75 -0.66 14.56
C SER A 14 1.55 -2.02 13.90
N SER A 15 1.46 -2.08 12.57
CA SER A 15 1.20 -3.31 11.83
C SER A 15 1.82 -3.29 10.44
N LEU A 16 2.08 -4.48 9.90
CA LEU A 16 2.45 -4.67 8.50
C LEU A 16 1.64 -5.83 7.95
N LYS A 17 0.96 -5.61 6.83
CA LYS A 17 0.31 -6.65 6.03
C LYS A 17 1.13 -6.90 4.79
N GLY A 18 1.41 -8.15 4.50
CA GLY A 18 2.11 -8.56 3.28
C GLY A 18 1.36 -9.67 2.57
N ALA A 19 1.49 -9.70 1.25
CA ALA A 19 0.99 -10.79 0.42
C ALA A 19 1.91 -11.02 -0.78
N VAL A 20 2.16 -12.27 -1.11
CA VAL A 20 2.86 -12.69 -2.34
C VAL A 20 1.83 -13.22 -3.30
N LEU A 21 1.75 -12.60 -4.46
CA LEU A 21 0.79 -12.94 -5.51
C LEU A 21 1.51 -13.46 -6.74
N ASP A 22 0.90 -14.44 -7.37
CA ASP A 22 1.26 -14.81 -8.73
C ASP A 22 0.75 -13.72 -9.69
N ASN A 23 1.66 -13.21 -10.52
CA ASN A 23 1.34 -12.07 -11.41
C ASN A 23 0.30 -12.41 -12.49
N ASP A 24 0.23 -13.65 -12.90
CA ASP A 24 -0.62 -14.06 -14.03
C ASP A 24 -2.02 -14.45 -13.55
N SER A 25 -2.12 -15.20 -12.45
CA SER A 25 -3.40 -15.68 -11.92
C SER A 25 -4.02 -14.74 -10.88
N GLY A 26 -3.21 -13.90 -10.21
CA GLY A 26 -3.62 -13.12 -9.05
C GLY A 26 -3.78 -13.95 -7.76
N GLU A 27 -3.41 -15.23 -7.80
CA GLU A 27 -3.49 -16.11 -6.63
C GLU A 27 -2.54 -15.65 -5.53
N VAL A 28 -3.03 -15.64 -4.28
CA VAL A 28 -2.21 -15.35 -3.10
C VAL A 28 -1.54 -16.63 -2.61
N LEU A 29 -0.23 -16.73 -2.81
CA LEU A 29 0.58 -17.88 -2.40
C LEU A 29 0.95 -17.83 -0.92
N LEU A 30 1.32 -16.66 -0.43
CA LEU A 30 1.70 -16.42 0.96
C LEU A 30 1.09 -15.11 1.42
N SER A 31 0.62 -15.04 2.65
CA SER A 31 0.22 -13.79 3.29
C SER A 31 0.77 -13.69 4.69
N CYS A 32 0.99 -12.48 5.18
CA CYS A 32 1.42 -12.22 6.54
C CYS A 32 0.72 -11.02 7.18
N LEU A 33 0.68 -11.04 8.50
CA LEU A 33 0.21 -9.95 9.34
C LEU A 33 1.16 -9.82 10.54
N ALA A 34 1.94 -8.74 10.57
CA ALA A 34 2.67 -8.33 11.75
C ALA A 34 1.80 -7.38 12.58
N GLU A 35 1.79 -7.58 13.87
CA GLU A 35 0.97 -6.85 14.84
C GLU A 35 1.80 -6.41 16.02
N LYS A 36 1.33 -5.37 16.71
CA LYS A 36 1.97 -4.79 17.88
C LYS A 36 3.40 -4.30 17.60
N LEU A 37 3.68 -3.88 16.38
CA LEU A 37 4.99 -3.32 16.05
C LEU A 37 5.30 -2.14 16.96
N ASN A 38 6.57 -2.01 17.32
CA ASN A 38 7.13 -1.10 18.32
C ASN A 38 6.74 -1.42 19.78
N LEU A 39 6.16 -2.59 20.04
CA LEU A 39 5.90 -3.10 21.39
C LEU A 39 6.73 -4.37 21.66
N PRO A 40 7.05 -4.67 22.95
CA PRO A 40 7.89 -5.81 23.30
C PRO A 40 7.33 -7.18 22.89
N ASP A 41 6.00 -7.28 22.74
CA ASP A 41 5.28 -8.49 22.36
C ASP A 41 4.85 -8.50 20.89
N ALA A 42 5.59 -7.79 20.03
CA ALA A 42 5.40 -7.79 18.58
C ALA A 42 5.57 -9.20 17.99
N TYR A 43 4.78 -9.50 16.99
CA TYR A 43 4.83 -10.78 16.29
C TYR A 43 4.35 -10.66 14.84
N ILE A 44 4.68 -11.65 14.02
CA ILE A 44 4.15 -11.80 12.69
C ILE A 44 3.52 -13.19 12.51
N THR A 45 2.35 -13.23 11.90
CA THR A 45 1.63 -14.46 11.55
C THR A 45 1.71 -14.65 10.04
N PHE A 46 2.21 -15.78 9.59
CA PHE A 46 2.24 -16.20 8.20
C PHE A 46 1.11 -17.16 7.88
N LYS A 47 0.62 -17.12 6.66
CA LYS A 47 -0.29 -18.12 6.09
C LYS A 47 0.27 -18.58 4.74
N PHE A 48 0.56 -19.87 4.64
CA PHE A 48 1.09 -20.52 3.45
C PHE A 48 0.42 -21.90 3.29
N ASN A 49 -0.06 -22.24 2.09
CA ASN A 49 -0.75 -23.51 1.80
C ASN A 49 -1.88 -23.88 2.78
N GLY A 50 -2.59 -22.87 3.29
CA GLY A 50 -3.68 -23.08 4.25
C GLY A 50 -3.24 -23.17 5.72
N GLU A 51 -1.98 -23.41 5.99
CA GLU A 51 -1.40 -23.46 7.33
C GLU A 51 -1.04 -22.06 7.83
N LYS A 52 -1.11 -21.87 9.15
CA LYS A 52 -0.72 -20.63 9.81
C LYS A 52 0.31 -20.93 10.88
N HIS A 53 1.34 -20.11 10.96
CA HIS A 53 2.27 -20.10 12.07
C HIS A 53 2.63 -18.68 12.48
N LYS A 54 3.10 -18.54 13.71
CA LYS A 54 3.43 -17.27 14.33
C LYS A 54 4.91 -17.23 14.67
N VAL A 55 5.54 -16.10 14.34
CA VAL A 55 6.95 -15.81 14.65
C VAL A 55 7.02 -14.62 15.60
N ASP A 56 7.78 -14.76 16.67
CA ASP A 56 8.06 -13.70 17.64
C ASP A 56 9.01 -12.66 17.03
N LEU A 57 8.70 -11.38 17.20
CA LEU A 57 9.51 -10.25 16.77
C LEU A 57 10.12 -9.47 17.95
N SER A 58 10.06 -9.98 19.18
CA SER A 58 10.50 -9.26 20.38
C SER A 58 11.96 -8.77 20.30
N ALA A 59 12.83 -9.47 19.58
CA ALA A 59 14.22 -9.11 19.38
C ALA A 59 14.38 -7.87 18.45
N LYS A 60 13.44 -7.63 17.53
CA LYS A 60 13.40 -6.51 16.59
C LYS A 60 11.96 -6.15 16.27
N PRO A 61 11.25 -5.49 17.22
CA PRO A 61 9.80 -5.33 17.17
C PRO A 61 9.33 -4.18 16.25
N ASP A 62 10.02 -3.91 15.18
CA ASP A 62 9.74 -2.83 14.25
C ASP A 62 9.40 -3.32 12.83
N HIS A 63 9.13 -2.39 11.91
CA HIS A 63 8.83 -2.71 10.51
C HIS A 63 10.00 -3.41 9.83
N THR A 64 11.25 -3.08 10.19
CA THR A 64 12.43 -3.72 9.63
C THR A 64 12.48 -5.19 10.03
N GLY A 65 12.27 -5.50 11.32
CA GLY A 65 12.20 -6.87 11.81
C GLY A 65 11.07 -7.67 11.16
N ALA A 66 9.91 -7.05 10.93
CA ALA A 66 8.80 -7.70 10.22
C ALA A 66 9.16 -8.02 8.76
N VAL A 67 9.85 -7.11 8.05
CA VAL A 67 10.28 -7.37 6.66
C VAL A 67 11.42 -8.38 6.60
N GLU A 68 12.33 -8.40 7.58
CA GLU A 68 13.37 -9.43 7.70
C GLU A 68 12.76 -10.83 7.92
N ALA A 69 11.81 -10.94 8.84
CA ALA A 69 11.07 -12.19 9.07
C ALA A 69 10.34 -12.66 7.81
N LEU A 70 9.73 -11.74 7.06
CA LEU A 70 9.11 -12.05 5.77
C LEU A 70 10.12 -12.58 4.75
N MET A 71 11.32 -11.99 4.67
CA MET A 71 12.36 -12.49 3.78
C MET A 71 12.80 -13.90 4.14
N GLU A 72 12.98 -14.20 5.43
CA GLU A 72 13.34 -15.56 5.87
C GLU A 72 12.23 -16.57 5.55
N GLU A 73 10.98 -16.18 5.72
CA GLU A 73 9.84 -17.01 5.33
C GLU A 73 9.80 -17.28 3.82
N LEU A 74 10.05 -16.26 3.00
CA LEU A 74 10.13 -16.41 1.55
C LEU A 74 11.25 -17.36 1.13
N LYS A 75 12.42 -17.29 1.76
CA LYS A 75 13.53 -18.20 1.53
C LYS A 75 13.20 -19.64 1.93
N ALA A 76 12.56 -19.82 3.09
CA ALA A 76 12.15 -21.14 3.57
C ALA A 76 11.23 -21.87 2.57
N HIS A 77 10.45 -21.12 1.80
CA HIS A 77 9.55 -21.66 0.77
C HIS A 77 10.08 -21.53 -0.66
N GLY A 78 11.31 -21.03 -0.88
CA GLY A 78 11.91 -20.84 -2.20
C GLY A 78 11.19 -19.81 -3.07
N LEU A 79 10.52 -18.84 -2.44
CA LEU A 79 9.77 -17.80 -3.13
C LEU A 79 10.60 -16.53 -3.38
N ASP A 80 11.63 -16.29 -2.58
CA ASP A 80 12.46 -15.09 -2.60
C ASP A 80 13.03 -14.78 -3.98
N SER A 81 13.64 -15.78 -4.64
CA SER A 81 14.23 -15.64 -5.97
C SER A 81 13.22 -15.45 -7.10
N ARG A 82 11.94 -15.65 -6.82
CA ARG A 82 10.84 -15.50 -7.77
C ARG A 82 10.16 -14.13 -7.68
N ILE A 83 10.40 -13.35 -6.61
CA ILE A 83 9.86 -11.99 -6.50
C ILE A 83 10.46 -11.12 -7.60
N GLY A 84 9.62 -10.55 -8.43
CA GLY A 84 10.00 -9.67 -9.53
C GLY A 84 9.81 -8.18 -9.26
N ALA A 85 8.92 -7.84 -8.33
CA ALA A 85 8.63 -6.46 -7.95
C ALA A 85 7.95 -6.39 -6.57
N ILE A 86 7.99 -5.22 -5.95
CA ILE A 86 7.33 -4.94 -4.67
C ILE A 86 6.38 -3.76 -4.84
N GLY A 87 5.11 -3.97 -4.48
CA GLY A 87 4.09 -2.93 -4.45
C GLY A 87 3.87 -2.42 -3.02
N HIS A 88 3.79 -1.10 -2.86
CA HIS A 88 3.53 -0.46 -1.57
C HIS A 88 2.28 0.40 -1.63
N ARG A 89 1.38 0.25 -0.67
CA ARG A 89 0.31 1.20 -0.47
C ARG A 89 0.84 2.41 0.29
N VAL A 90 0.51 3.61 -0.20
CA VAL A 90 0.74 4.90 0.47
C VAL A 90 -0.58 5.65 0.57
N VAL A 91 -0.91 6.19 1.75
CA VAL A 91 -2.21 6.85 1.95
C VAL A 91 -2.30 8.15 1.19
N SER A 92 -1.31 9.05 1.29
CA SER A 92 -1.38 10.34 0.63
C SER A 92 -0.23 10.58 -0.32
N GLY A 93 -0.56 10.83 -1.58
CA GLY A 93 0.32 11.38 -2.61
C GLY A 93 0.09 12.88 -2.86
N GLY A 94 -0.79 13.52 -2.06
CA GLY A 94 -1.14 14.92 -2.24
C GLY A 94 -1.70 15.19 -3.64
N GLU A 95 -1.29 16.30 -4.21
CA GLU A 95 -1.53 16.64 -5.63
C GLU A 95 -0.36 16.22 -6.53
N LEU A 96 0.71 15.65 -5.94
CA LEU A 96 1.93 15.29 -6.67
C LEU A 96 1.76 14.01 -7.50
N TYR A 97 0.92 13.08 -7.05
CA TYR A 97 0.81 11.75 -7.66
C TYR A 97 -0.64 11.40 -7.97
N SER A 98 -0.92 11.20 -9.26
CA SER A 98 -2.22 10.79 -9.80
C SER A 98 -2.27 9.32 -10.25
N GLU A 99 -1.13 8.63 -10.22
CA GLU A 99 -1.02 7.23 -10.64
C GLU A 99 0.05 6.49 -9.84
N SER A 100 0.16 5.19 -10.08
CA SER A 100 1.24 4.36 -9.49
C SER A 100 2.57 4.74 -10.12
N ILE A 101 3.64 4.78 -9.30
CA ILE A 101 4.95 5.24 -9.76
C ILE A 101 6.07 4.33 -9.22
N LEU A 102 7.09 4.12 -10.03
CA LEU A 102 8.33 3.47 -9.62
C LEU A 102 9.09 4.37 -8.62
N VAL A 103 9.53 3.77 -7.53
CA VAL A 103 10.17 4.50 -6.45
C VAL A 103 11.61 4.84 -6.78
N ASP A 104 11.92 6.12 -6.67
CA ASP A 104 13.26 6.70 -6.64
C ASP A 104 13.38 7.71 -5.47
N ASP A 105 14.48 8.44 -5.38
CA ASP A 105 14.71 9.40 -4.31
C ASP A 105 13.74 10.61 -4.39
N GLU A 106 13.31 11.00 -5.60
CA GLU A 106 12.34 12.08 -5.79
C GLU A 106 10.94 11.68 -5.30
N VAL A 107 10.55 10.43 -5.56
CA VAL A 107 9.29 9.88 -5.06
C VAL A 107 9.29 9.78 -3.53
N ILE A 108 10.40 9.35 -2.93
CA ILE A 108 10.54 9.33 -1.46
C ILE A 108 10.39 10.74 -0.90
N ALA A 109 11.11 11.72 -1.45
CA ALA A 109 11.01 13.11 -1.02
C ALA A 109 9.61 13.70 -1.21
N GLY A 110 8.91 13.29 -2.28
CA GLY A 110 7.51 13.66 -2.53
C GLY A 110 6.55 13.09 -1.49
N ILE A 111 6.73 11.82 -1.10
CA ILE A 111 5.93 11.19 -0.03
C ILE A 111 6.20 11.88 1.31
N GLU A 112 7.46 12.26 1.60
CA GLU A 112 7.83 13.01 2.80
C GLU A 112 7.12 14.38 2.85
N LYS A 113 7.05 15.11 1.73
CA LYS A 113 6.29 16.37 1.63
C LYS A 113 4.79 16.19 1.92
N CYS A 114 4.26 15.00 1.67
CA CYS A 114 2.85 14.68 1.94
C CYS A 114 2.58 14.22 3.38
N ILE A 115 3.58 14.13 4.25
CA ILE A 115 3.40 13.76 5.67
C ILE A 115 2.37 14.66 6.39
N PRO A 116 2.36 16.00 6.22
CA PRO A 116 1.35 16.83 6.86
C PRO A 116 -0.10 16.49 6.49
N LEU A 117 -0.32 15.89 5.31
CA LEU A 117 -1.65 15.44 4.85
C LEU A 117 -2.05 14.08 5.43
N ALA A 118 -1.10 13.26 5.84
CA ALA A 118 -1.32 11.93 6.42
C ALA A 118 -0.28 11.61 7.52
N PRO A 119 -0.25 12.39 8.63
CA PRO A 119 0.82 12.30 9.63
C PRO A 119 0.84 10.98 10.41
N LEU A 120 -0.30 10.28 10.48
CA LEU A 120 -0.42 8.97 11.14
C LEU A 120 -0.06 7.80 10.23
N HIS A 121 0.07 8.01 8.91
CA HIS A 121 0.20 6.94 7.91
C HIS A 121 1.49 7.03 7.12
N ASN A 122 1.75 8.16 6.43
CA ASN A 122 2.89 8.28 5.52
C ASN A 122 4.25 7.98 6.17
N PRO A 123 4.54 8.36 7.43
CA PRO A 123 5.78 7.97 8.10
C PRO A 123 5.98 6.45 8.17
N ALA A 124 4.92 5.70 8.53
CA ALA A 124 4.99 4.25 8.61
C ALA A 124 5.16 3.60 7.22
N HIS A 125 4.52 4.16 6.19
CA HIS A 125 4.70 3.69 4.82
C HIS A 125 6.15 3.89 4.35
N LEU A 126 6.77 5.02 4.64
CA LEU A 126 8.18 5.28 4.34
C LEU A 126 9.12 4.32 5.07
N LEU A 127 8.84 4.00 6.34
CA LEU A 127 9.63 3.00 7.09
C LEU A 127 9.57 1.63 6.40
N GLY A 128 8.39 1.16 6.06
CA GLY A 128 8.22 -0.13 5.37
C GLY A 128 8.86 -0.14 3.98
N LEU A 129 8.75 0.94 3.22
CA LEU A 129 9.36 1.08 1.90
C LEU A 129 10.90 1.04 1.99
N ARG A 130 11.50 1.79 2.91
CA ARG A 130 12.96 1.80 3.12
C ARG A 130 13.48 0.44 3.61
N ALA A 131 12.72 -0.23 4.50
CA ALA A 131 13.05 -1.58 4.93
C ALA A 131 13.04 -2.55 3.75
N ALA A 132 12.02 -2.49 2.89
CA ALA A 132 11.93 -3.33 1.70
C ALA A 132 13.08 -3.07 0.73
N GLN A 133 13.42 -1.81 0.42
CA GLN A 133 14.55 -1.46 -0.44
C GLN A 133 15.89 -1.99 0.11
N THR A 134 16.05 -2.00 1.43
CA THR A 134 17.27 -2.48 2.10
C THR A 134 17.39 -4.00 2.05
N ILE A 135 16.28 -4.71 2.27
CA ILE A 135 16.24 -6.17 2.41
C ILE A 135 16.13 -6.83 1.03
N PHE A 136 15.29 -6.30 0.14
CA PHE A 136 15.08 -6.80 -1.21
C PHE A 136 15.88 -5.99 -2.25
N LYS A 137 17.19 -5.95 -2.07
CA LYS A 137 18.09 -5.13 -2.91
C LYS A 137 17.92 -5.42 -4.40
N GLY A 138 17.81 -4.35 -5.18
CA GLY A 138 17.75 -4.42 -6.65
C GLY A 138 16.38 -4.75 -7.22
N LEU A 139 15.38 -5.06 -6.40
CA LEU A 139 14.02 -5.24 -6.90
C LEU A 139 13.34 -3.87 -7.11
N PRO A 140 12.57 -3.71 -8.21
CA PRO A 140 11.77 -2.51 -8.41
C PRO A 140 10.68 -2.41 -7.33
N ASN A 141 10.56 -1.22 -6.74
CA ASN A 141 9.52 -0.87 -5.78
C ASN A 141 8.54 0.10 -6.45
N VAL A 142 7.26 -0.16 -6.35
CA VAL A 142 6.18 0.66 -6.90
C VAL A 142 5.27 1.12 -5.78
N VAL A 143 4.95 2.40 -5.74
CA VAL A 143 3.96 2.95 -4.80
C VAL A 143 2.63 3.19 -5.48
N VAL A 144 1.54 2.92 -4.76
CA VAL A 144 0.15 3.15 -5.14
C VAL A 144 -0.48 4.05 -4.08
N PHE A 145 -1.05 5.18 -4.50
CA PHE A 145 -1.60 6.18 -3.59
C PHE A 145 -3.12 6.08 -3.46
N ASP A 146 -3.63 6.09 -2.23
CA ASP A 146 -5.08 6.10 -1.99
C ASP A 146 -5.75 7.38 -2.48
N THR A 147 -5.01 8.48 -2.60
CA THR A 147 -5.50 9.75 -3.14
C THR A 147 -5.51 9.80 -4.66
N ALA A 148 -4.78 8.93 -5.36
CA ALA A 148 -4.58 9.01 -6.81
C ALA A 148 -5.90 8.86 -7.61
N PHE A 149 -6.77 7.92 -7.22
CA PHE A 149 -8.07 7.71 -7.87
C PHE A 149 -8.95 8.97 -7.88
N HIS A 150 -8.85 9.79 -6.85
CA HIS A 150 -9.65 10.99 -6.65
C HIS A 150 -9.07 12.25 -7.34
N GLN A 151 -7.91 12.17 -7.98
CA GLN A 151 -7.32 13.32 -8.67
C GLN A 151 -8.12 13.75 -9.91
N THR A 152 -9.04 12.90 -10.38
CA THR A 152 -9.98 13.23 -11.46
C THR A 152 -11.19 14.05 -11.03
N MET A 153 -11.34 14.34 -9.72
CA MET A 153 -12.42 15.20 -9.23
C MET A 153 -12.31 16.61 -9.84
N PRO A 154 -13.41 17.19 -10.36
CA PRO A 154 -13.40 18.55 -10.86
C PRO A 154 -13.28 19.56 -9.71
N GLU A 155 -12.83 20.76 -10.03
CA GLU A 155 -12.50 21.80 -9.05
C GLU A 155 -13.63 22.08 -8.06
N HIS A 156 -14.87 22.18 -8.54
CA HIS A 156 -16.05 22.40 -7.70
C HIS A 156 -16.37 21.24 -6.74
N ALA A 157 -15.78 20.05 -6.95
CA ALA A 157 -15.98 18.88 -6.10
C ALA A 157 -14.86 18.71 -5.07
N TYR A 158 -13.63 19.18 -5.35
CA TYR A 158 -12.53 19.06 -4.40
C TYR A 158 -12.27 20.33 -3.58
N LYS A 159 -12.61 21.53 -4.08
CA LYS A 159 -12.47 22.77 -3.31
C LYS A 159 -13.59 22.88 -2.26
N TYR A 160 -13.21 23.36 -1.08
CA TYR A 160 -14.17 23.70 -0.02
C TYR A 160 -14.67 25.14 -0.20
N ALA A 161 -15.88 25.42 0.30
CA ALA A 161 -16.47 26.77 0.31
C ALA A 161 -15.85 27.64 1.44
N VAL A 162 -14.56 27.88 1.33
CA VAL A 162 -13.74 28.70 2.24
C VAL A 162 -12.89 29.66 1.39
N PRO A 163 -12.23 30.68 1.97
CA PRO A 163 -11.36 31.57 1.22
C PRO A 163 -10.34 30.80 0.37
N HIS A 164 -10.25 31.15 -0.91
CA HIS A 164 -9.40 30.43 -1.88
C HIS A 164 -7.92 30.41 -1.50
N GLU A 165 -7.46 31.45 -0.83
CA GLU A 165 -6.10 31.57 -0.32
C GLU A 165 -5.68 30.40 0.59
N LEU A 166 -6.63 29.75 1.27
CA LEU A 166 -6.36 28.57 2.10
C LEU A 166 -5.98 27.36 1.25
N TYR A 167 -6.59 27.23 0.07
CA TYR A 167 -6.18 26.20 -0.89
C TYR A 167 -4.78 26.53 -1.46
N GLU A 168 -4.57 27.75 -1.93
CA GLU A 168 -3.30 28.14 -2.54
C GLU A 168 -2.11 28.04 -1.57
N LYS A 169 -2.32 28.45 -0.31
CA LYS A 169 -1.25 28.49 0.68
C LYS A 169 -1.01 27.16 1.40
N TYR A 170 -2.08 26.40 1.64
CA TYR A 170 -2.03 25.22 2.50
C TYR A 170 -2.49 23.92 1.81
N GLY A 171 -2.87 23.98 0.55
CA GLY A 171 -3.43 22.83 -0.16
C GLY A 171 -4.74 22.33 0.47
N LEU A 172 -5.53 23.23 1.09
CA LEU A 172 -6.78 22.87 1.76
C LEU A 172 -7.85 22.51 0.74
N ARG A 173 -8.00 21.21 0.52
CA ARG A 173 -8.96 20.63 -0.42
C ARG A 173 -9.39 19.23 0.01
N ARG A 174 -10.41 18.66 -0.66
CA ARG A 174 -10.69 17.24 -0.59
C ARG A 174 -9.69 16.46 -1.42
N TYR A 175 -8.97 15.55 -0.80
CA TYR A 175 -8.07 14.61 -1.48
C TYR A 175 -8.74 13.27 -1.76
N GLY A 176 -9.72 12.87 -0.95
CA GLY A 176 -10.30 11.54 -0.94
C GLY A 176 -9.41 10.54 -0.16
N ALA A 177 -9.95 9.37 0.10
CA ALA A 177 -9.25 8.28 0.79
C ALA A 177 -9.69 6.94 0.19
N HIS A 178 -8.93 5.85 0.50
CA HIS A 178 -9.22 4.49 0.05
C HIS A 178 -9.43 4.34 -1.47
N GLY A 179 -8.84 5.23 -2.26
CA GLY A 179 -9.02 5.29 -3.72
C GLY A 179 -8.60 4.02 -4.43
N THR A 180 -7.57 3.32 -3.94
CA THR A 180 -7.15 2.02 -4.44
C THR A 180 -8.30 1.01 -4.38
N SER A 181 -9.05 0.97 -3.26
CA SER A 181 -10.24 0.12 -3.09
C SER A 181 -11.36 0.55 -4.04
N TYR A 182 -11.67 1.84 -4.11
CA TYR A 182 -12.74 2.34 -4.99
C TYR A 182 -12.45 2.06 -6.46
N ARG A 183 -11.22 2.24 -6.91
CA ARG A 183 -10.82 1.90 -8.27
C ARG A 183 -11.02 0.42 -8.56
N PHE A 184 -10.47 -0.44 -7.71
CA PHE A 184 -10.58 -1.88 -7.87
C PHE A 184 -12.04 -2.35 -7.91
N VAL A 185 -12.86 -1.94 -6.92
CA VAL A 185 -14.27 -2.35 -6.84
C VAL A 185 -15.06 -1.83 -8.04
N SER A 186 -14.81 -0.60 -8.51
CA SER A 186 -15.51 -0.06 -9.68
C SER A 186 -15.15 -0.82 -10.97
N ASP A 187 -13.87 -1.19 -11.15
CA ASP A 187 -13.41 -1.94 -12.30
C ASP A 187 -13.97 -3.38 -12.28
N GLU A 188 -13.93 -4.04 -11.12
CA GLU A 188 -14.49 -5.39 -10.95
C GLU A 188 -16.01 -5.43 -11.12
N THR A 189 -16.73 -4.41 -10.65
CA THR A 189 -18.18 -4.30 -10.86
C THR A 189 -18.50 -4.17 -12.36
N ALA A 190 -17.77 -3.34 -13.09
CA ALA A 190 -17.95 -3.19 -14.52
C ALA A 190 -17.69 -4.53 -15.27
N ARG A 191 -16.59 -5.21 -14.92
CA ARG A 191 -16.25 -6.53 -15.44
C ARG A 191 -17.33 -7.58 -15.14
N PHE A 192 -17.81 -7.63 -13.89
CA PHE A 192 -18.86 -8.56 -13.46
C PHE A 192 -20.18 -8.37 -14.21
N LEU A 193 -20.54 -7.10 -14.48
CA LEU A 193 -21.76 -6.75 -15.19
C LEU A 193 -21.61 -6.84 -16.73
N GLY A 194 -20.40 -7.05 -17.25
CA GLY A 194 -20.12 -7.05 -18.69
C GLY A 194 -20.41 -5.69 -19.35
N LYS A 195 -20.21 -4.58 -18.62
CA LYS A 195 -20.50 -3.21 -19.08
C LYS A 195 -19.24 -2.33 -19.03
N ASP A 196 -19.21 -1.31 -19.88
CA ASP A 196 -18.17 -0.27 -19.78
C ASP A 196 -18.42 0.54 -18.49
N LYS A 197 -17.36 0.80 -17.73
CA LYS A 197 -17.41 1.55 -16.47
C LYS A 197 -18.03 2.94 -16.65
N LYS A 198 -17.79 3.60 -17.80
CA LYS A 198 -18.36 4.93 -18.10
C LYS A 198 -19.89 4.94 -18.22
N ASP A 199 -20.50 3.79 -18.51
CA ASP A 199 -21.96 3.65 -18.66
C ASP A 199 -22.64 3.29 -17.34
N LEU A 200 -21.85 3.14 -16.25
CA LEU A 200 -22.34 2.76 -14.94
C LEU A 200 -22.43 3.97 -14.00
N ARG A 201 -23.49 4.00 -13.21
CA ARG A 201 -23.62 4.90 -12.05
C ARG A 201 -23.50 4.05 -10.80
N MET A 202 -22.40 4.21 -10.06
CA MET A 202 -22.09 3.36 -8.91
C MET A 202 -22.00 4.17 -7.62
N VAL A 203 -22.50 3.58 -6.54
CA VAL A 203 -22.21 4.01 -5.18
C VAL A 203 -21.39 2.90 -4.54
N ILE A 204 -20.18 3.23 -4.07
CA ILE A 204 -19.28 2.28 -3.44
C ILE A 204 -19.07 2.71 -1.99
N ALA A 205 -19.36 1.80 -1.06
CA ALA A 205 -19.13 1.99 0.37
C ALA A 205 -17.92 1.16 0.82
N HIS A 206 -16.88 1.83 1.33
CA HIS A 206 -15.76 1.18 2.00
C HIS A 206 -16.01 1.28 3.51
N LEU A 207 -16.35 0.16 4.14
CA LEU A 207 -16.74 0.07 5.55
C LEU A 207 -15.64 -0.55 6.39
N GLY A 208 -15.23 0.12 7.45
CA GLY A 208 -14.16 -0.31 8.36
C GLY A 208 -14.12 0.57 9.61
N ASN A 209 -12.93 0.76 10.18
CA ASN A 209 -12.72 1.61 11.35
C ASN A 209 -12.58 3.11 11.02
N GLY A 210 -12.70 3.46 9.77
CA GLY A 210 -12.55 4.84 9.33
C GLY A 210 -13.11 5.07 7.95
#